data_911a8e489c8c78cfc2285def4daf87bc
#
_entry.id   911a8e489c8c78cfc2285def4daf87bc
#
_cell.length_a   1.000
_cell.length_b   1.000
_cell.length_c   1.000
_cell.angle_alpha   90.00
_cell.angle_beta   90.00
_cell.angle_gamma   90.00
#
_symmetry.space_group_name_H-M   'P 1'
#
loop_
_entity.id
_entity.type
_entity.pdbx_description
1 polymer ?
#
loop_
_entity_poly.entity_id
_entity_poly.type
_entity_poly.pdbx_seq_one_letter_code
_entity_poly.pdbx_strand_id
1 'polypeptide(L)'
;MFRKVIEITTQREGEIIDITPEIKNAVHDSKVHDGLVHLFVQHSTAALTTIEFEPGVLSDFRRALSVLAPDDADYAHNARWGDGNGRSHVKAALVGPSLTIPVKGGVLMCGTWQQIVLIELDVNAGRERTIVFTIMGK
;
A
#
# COMPACT_ATOMS: atom_id res chain seq x y z
N MET A 1 15.68 16.25 5.96
CA MET A 1 14.95 15.11 5.33
C MET A 1 15.35 13.82 6.02
N PHE A 2 14.39 13.03 6.39
CA PHE A 2 14.58 11.70 6.99
C PHE A 2 14.06 10.64 6.04
N ARG A 3 14.78 9.54 5.84
CA ARG A 3 14.35 8.44 4.98
C ARG A 3 14.53 7.12 5.71
N LYS A 4 13.51 6.29 5.65
CA LYS A 4 13.53 4.94 6.20
C LYS A 4 12.96 3.97 5.16
N VAL A 5 13.58 2.83 5.05
CA VAL A 5 13.11 1.75 4.17
C VAL A 5 12.69 0.60 5.07
N ILE A 6 11.48 0.10 4.86
CA ILE A 6 10.99 -1.10 5.56
C ILE A 6 10.65 -2.19 4.56
N GLU A 7 10.75 -3.42 5.03
CA GLU A 7 10.36 -4.60 4.26
C GLU A 7 9.26 -5.35 5.00
N ILE A 8 8.21 -5.71 4.27
CA ILE A 8 7.06 -6.43 4.81
C ILE A 8 6.87 -7.69 3.98
N THR A 9 6.85 -8.85 4.64
CA THR A 9 6.55 -10.12 3.99
C THR A 9 5.05 -10.33 3.97
N THR A 10 4.53 -10.56 2.77
CA THR A 10 3.10 -10.83 2.55
C THR A 10 2.86 -12.32 2.42
N GLN A 11 1.62 -12.77 2.63
CA GLN A 11 1.28 -14.19 2.68
C GLN A 11 0.48 -14.65 1.46
N ARG A 12 -0.37 -13.77 0.89
CA ARG A 12 -1.30 -14.16 -0.17
C ARG A 12 -1.82 -12.98 -0.98
N GLU A 13 -2.33 -13.27 -2.16
CA GLU A 13 -3.08 -12.30 -2.98
C GLU A 13 -4.28 -11.76 -2.20
N GLY A 14 -4.46 -10.45 -2.26
CA GLY A 14 -5.58 -9.75 -1.60
C GLY A 14 -5.36 -9.45 -0.13
N GLU A 15 -4.21 -9.80 0.44
CA GLU A 15 -3.88 -9.43 1.81
C GLU A 15 -3.74 -7.92 1.94
N ILE A 16 -4.38 -7.35 2.95
CA ILE A 16 -4.31 -5.93 3.28
C ILE A 16 -3.70 -5.79 4.66
N ILE A 17 -2.58 -5.09 4.75
CA ILE A 17 -1.80 -4.96 5.97
C ILE A 17 -1.84 -3.52 6.45
N ASP A 18 -2.27 -3.29 7.70
CA ASP A 18 -2.20 -1.99 8.34
C ASP A 18 -0.74 -1.67 8.67
N ILE A 19 -0.19 -0.65 8.01
CA ILE A 19 1.19 -0.18 8.22
C ILE A 19 1.24 1.16 8.97
N THR A 20 0.10 1.62 9.46
CA THR A 20 0.03 2.89 10.23
C THR A 20 1.01 2.92 11.41
N PRO A 21 1.18 1.83 12.19
CA PRO A 21 2.15 1.83 13.29
C PRO A 21 3.59 2.08 12.84
N GLU A 22 4.02 1.49 11.72
CA GLU A 22 5.37 1.66 11.18
C GLU A 22 5.61 3.10 10.75
N ILE A 23 4.59 3.76 10.18
CA ILE A 23 4.69 5.16 9.75
C ILE A 23 4.74 6.08 10.95
N LYS A 24 3.92 5.83 11.97
CA LYS A 24 3.96 6.59 13.23
C LYS A 24 5.34 6.52 13.88
N ASN A 25 5.93 5.33 13.90
CA ASN A 25 7.29 5.14 14.42
C ASN A 25 8.32 5.92 13.59
N ALA A 26 8.22 5.90 12.26
CA ALA A 26 9.12 6.64 11.39
C ALA A 26 9.00 8.16 11.60
N VAL A 27 7.79 8.69 11.77
CA VAL A 27 7.56 10.10 12.09
C VAL A 27 8.20 10.47 13.42
N HIS A 28 8.00 9.65 14.45
CA HIS A 28 8.62 9.84 15.77
C HIS A 28 10.16 9.87 15.65
N ASP A 29 10.73 8.89 14.93
CA ASP A 29 12.19 8.79 14.77
C ASP A 29 12.78 9.98 14.00
N SER A 30 12.02 10.53 13.05
CA SER A 30 12.45 11.66 12.22
C SER A 30 12.60 12.97 12.99
N LYS A 31 11.93 13.08 14.15
CA LYS A 31 11.83 14.31 14.96
C LYS A 31 11.15 15.48 14.23
N VAL A 32 10.47 15.22 13.13
CA VAL A 32 9.70 16.23 12.39
C VAL A 32 8.36 16.47 13.11
N HIS A 33 8.12 17.73 13.46
CA HIS A 33 6.86 18.16 14.08
C HIS A 33 5.84 18.65 13.07
N ASP A 34 6.28 19.41 12.09
CA ASP A 34 5.40 19.94 11.05
C ASP A 34 6.00 19.65 9.67
N GLY A 35 5.26 18.93 8.86
CA GLY A 35 5.77 18.52 7.56
C GLY A 35 4.89 17.51 6.83
N LEU A 36 5.55 16.66 6.05
CA LEU A 36 4.91 15.65 5.22
C LEU A 36 5.66 14.32 5.35
N VAL A 37 4.93 13.22 5.36
CA VAL A 37 5.50 11.90 5.10
C VAL A 37 5.02 11.42 3.73
N HIS A 38 5.97 11.03 2.90
CA HIS A 38 5.73 10.41 1.60
C HIS A 38 6.08 8.93 1.70
N LEU A 39 5.20 8.09 1.17
CA LEU A 39 5.36 6.64 1.13
C LEU A 39 5.36 6.18 -0.33
N PHE A 40 6.25 5.26 -0.65
CA PHE A 40 6.31 4.67 -1.98
C PHE A 40 6.63 3.18 -1.88
N VAL A 41 5.78 2.33 -2.47
CA VAL A 41 6.06 0.90 -2.61
C VAL A 41 6.77 0.63 -3.94
N GLN A 42 7.94 -0.01 -3.88
CA GLN A 42 8.81 -0.23 -5.05
C GLN A 42 8.45 -1.51 -5.82
N HIS A 43 7.15 -1.73 -6.07
CA HIS A 43 6.67 -2.95 -6.73
C HIS A 43 5.45 -2.65 -7.58
N SER A 44 5.31 -3.37 -8.69
CA SER A 44 4.21 -3.20 -9.65
C SER A 44 3.00 -4.10 -9.41
N THR A 45 3.07 -4.98 -8.40
CA THR A 45 1.99 -5.88 -7.99
C THR A 45 1.57 -5.66 -6.53
N ALA A 46 1.89 -4.51 -5.98
CA ALA A 46 1.46 -4.06 -4.66
C ALA A 46 1.05 -2.59 -4.73
N ALA A 47 0.29 -2.12 -3.76
CA ALA A 47 -0.22 -0.76 -3.75
C ALA A 47 -0.37 -0.23 -2.33
N LEU A 48 -0.52 1.09 -2.22
CA LEU A 48 -0.75 1.80 -0.96
C LEU A 48 -2.04 2.61 -1.06
N THR A 49 -2.83 2.59 0.00
CA THR A 49 -4.01 3.46 0.12
C THR A 49 -4.34 3.69 1.60
N THR A 50 -5.39 4.48 1.84
CA THR A 50 -6.00 4.60 3.15
C THR A 50 -7.40 4.01 3.12
N ILE A 51 -7.77 3.33 4.19
CA ILE A 51 -9.08 2.69 4.31
C ILE A 51 -9.40 2.48 5.79
N GLU A 52 -10.66 2.40 6.14
CA GLU A 52 -11.04 1.89 7.45
C GLU A 52 -10.60 0.42 7.54
N PHE A 53 -9.80 0.09 8.53
CA PHE A 53 -9.31 -1.29 8.71
C PHE A 53 -10.34 -2.12 9.47
N GLU A 54 -11.43 -2.45 8.75
CA GLU A 54 -12.60 -3.17 9.24
C GLU A 54 -12.92 -4.32 8.28
N PRO A 55 -13.23 -5.53 8.77
CA PRO A 55 -13.36 -6.72 7.90
C PRO A 55 -14.35 -6.56 6.74
N GLY A 56 -15.48 -5.91 6.98
CA GLY A 56 -16.51 -5.68 5.96
C GLY A 56 -16.03 -4.79 4.84
N VAL A 57 -15.43 -3.66 5.19
CA VAL A 57 -14.88 -2.71 4.19
C VAL A 57 -13.72 -3.35 3.42
N LEU A 58 -12.86 -4.09 4.08
CA LEU A 58 -11.75 -4.80 3.41
C LEU A 58 -12.27 -5.83 2.42
N SER A 59 -13.31 -6.57 2.79
CA SER A 59 -13.98 -7.51 1.89
C SER A 59 -14.64 -6.81 0.70
N ASP A 60 -15.34 -5.72 0.95
CA ASP A 60 -15.97 -4.90 -0.10
C ASP A 60 -14.93 -4.34 -1.07
N PHE A 61 -13.79 -3.90 -0.56
CA PHE A 61 -12.70 -3.37 -1.37
C PHE A 61 -12.10 -4.44 -2.29
N ARG A 62 -11.84 -5.63 -1.76
CA ARG A 62 -11.36 -6.76 -2.56
C ARG A 62 -12.35 -7.11 -3.68
N ARG A 63 -13.63 -7.14 -3.36
CA ARG A 63 -14.69 -7.41 -4.33
C ARG A 63 -14.74 -6.35 -5.43
N ALA A 64 -14.67 -5.07 -5.06
CA ALA A 64 -14.66 -3.96 -6.02
C ALA A 64 -13.48 -4.07 -6.98
N LEU A 65 -12.28 -4.39 -6.49
CA LEU A 65 -11.11 -4.61 -7.33
C LEU A 65 -11.30 -5.81 -8.27
N SER A 66 -11.95 -6.87 -7.81
CA SER A 66 -12.26 -8.05 -8.64
C SER A 66 -13.27 -7.77 -9.74
N VAL A 67 -14.15 -6.80 -9.55
CA VAL A 67 -15.07 -6.33 -10.59
C VAL A 67 -14.32 -5.52 -11.64
N LEU A 68 -13.41 -4.65 -11.23
CA LEU A 68 -12.63 -3.80 -12.14
C LEU A 68 -11.58 -4.60 -12.93
N ALA A 69 -10.95 -5.57 -12.31
CA ALA A 69 -9.94 -6.42 -12.91
C ALA A 69 -10.19 -7.89 -12.53
N PRO A 70 -11.16 -8.56 -13.20
CA PRO A 70 -11.55 -9.92 -12.84
C PRO A 70 -10.45 -10.96 -13.09
N ASP A 71 -10.45 -12.03 -12.30
CA ASP A 71 -9.48 -13.12 -12.41
C ASP A 71 -9.60 -13.90 -13.72
N ASP A 72 -10.80 -13.98 -14.29
CA ASP A 72 -11.13 -14.75 -15.47
C ASP A 72 -11.10 -13.94 -16.78
N ALA A 73 -10.69 -12.68 -16.73
CA ALA A 73 -10.52 -11.88 -17.95
C ALA A 73 -9.25 -12.27 -18.72
N ASP A 74 -9.26 -12.00 -20.01
CA ASP A 74 -8.08 -12.14 -20.85
C ASP A 74 -7.16 -10.94 -20.68
N TYR A 75 -5.94 -11.18 -20.20
CA TYR A 75 -4.93 -10.15 -20.07
C TYR A 75 -3.80 -10.35 -21.07
N ALA A 76 -3.48 -9.31 -21.82
CA ALA A 76 -2.35 -9.33 -22.77
C ALA A 76 -1.02 -9.66 -22.08
N HIS A 77 -0.85 -9.24 -20.81
CA HIS A 77 0.31 -9.57 -19.99
C HIS A 77 0.45 -11.09 -19.81
N ASN A 78 -0.64 -11.78 -19.51
CA ASN A 78 -0.63 -13.23 -19.29
C ASN A 78 -0.36 -14.00 -20.60
N ALA A 79 -0.86 -13.49 -21.73
CA ALA A 79 -0.59 -14.07 -23.04
C ALA A 79 0.91 -14.07 -23.37
N ARG A 80 1.65 -13.05 -22.88
CA ARG A 80 3.09 -12.93 -23.11
C ARG A 80 3.93 -13.66 -22.06
N TRP A 81 3.58 -13.53 -20.78
CA TRP A 81 4.42 -13.99 -19.67
C TRP A 81 3.92 -15.28 -19.00
N GLY A 82 2.64 -15.58 -19.11
CA GLY A 82 2.04 -16.82 -18.58
C GLY A 82 2.04 -16.92 -17.06
N ASP A 83 2.20 -15.80 -16.34
CA ASP A 83 2.34 -15.77 -14.88
C ASP A 83 1.04 -15.48 -14.13
N GLY A 84 -0.05 -15.17 -14.85
CA GLY A 84 -1.34 -14.84 -14.23
C GLY A 84 -1.43 -13.49 -13.56
N ASN A 85 -0.39 -12.66 -13.63
CA ASN A 85 -0.30 -11.38 -12.90
C ASN A 85 -0.86 -10.15 -13.65
N GLY A 86 -1.51 -10.34 -14.78
CA GLY A 86 -2.12 -9.22 -15.51
C GLY A 86 -3.09 -8.44 -14.64
N ARG A 87 -3.98 -9.12 -13.93
CA ARG A 87 -4.92 -8.49 -12.99
C ARG A 87 -4.22 -7.77 -11.85
N SER A 88 -3.09 -8.30 -11.39
CA SER A 88 -2.31 -7.75 -10.29
C SER A 88 -1.72 -6.39 -10.64
N HIS A 89 -1.10 -6.29 -11.82
CA HIS A 89 -0.54 -5.03 -12.33
C HIS A 89 -1.62 -3.97 -12.55
N VAL A 90 -2.77 -4.37 -13.09
CA VAL A 90 -3.90 -3.45 -13.33
C VAL A 90 -4.45 -2.91 -12.02
N LYS A 91 -4.71 -3.78 -11.05
CA LYS A 91 -5.18 -3.37 -9.72
C LYS A 91 -4.19 -2.45 -9.02
N ALA A 92 -2.90 -2.79 -9.05
CA ALA A 92 -1.85 -1.98 -8.45
C ALA A 92 -1.78 -0.58 -9.10
N ALA A 93 -1.89 -0.49 -10.41
CA ALA A 93 -1.89 0.78 -11.13
C ALA A 93 -3.12 1.63 -10.80
N LEU A 94 -4.29 1.00 -10.64
CA LEU A 94 -5.52 1.70 -10.28
C LEU A 94 -5.48 2.28 -8.87
N VAL A 95 -4.95 1.54 -7.91
CA VAL A 95 -4.85 1.98 -6.52
C VAL A 95 -3.70 2.97 -6.33
N GLY A 96 -2.54 2.67 -6.89
CA GLY A 96 -1.37 3.53 -6.88
C GLY A 96 -0.27 3.08 -5.92
N PRO A 97 0.97 3.56 -6.16
CA PRO A 97 2.15 3.13 -5.41
C PRO A 97 2.53 4.06 -4.25
N SER A 98 1.88 5.20 -4.10
CA SER A 98 2.36 6.23 -3.19
C SER A 98 1.23 6.98 -2.49
N LEU A 99 1.58 7.53 -1.33
CA LEU A 99 0.73 8.42 -0.55
C LEU A 99 1.59 9.54 0.03
N THR A 100 0.99 10.70 0.23
CA THR A 100 1.58 11.79 0.98
C THR A 100 0.60 12.20 2.08
N ILE A 101 1.08 12.22 3.33
CA ILE A 101 0.24 12.49 4.50
C ILE A 101 0.86 13.66 5.28
N PRO A 102 0.06 14.69 5.62
CA PRO A 102 0.54 15.79 6.45
C PRO A 102 0.86 15.31 7.87
N VAL A 103 1.88 15.95 8.46
CA VAL A 103 2.29 15.77 9.86
C VAL A 103 2.16 17.11 10.56
N LYS A 104 1.51 17.14 11.72
CA LYS A 104 1.42 18.32 12.57
C LYS A 104 1.59 17.92 14.03
N GLY A 105 2.47 18.65 14.74
CA GLY A 105 2.77 18.33 16.12
C GLY A 105 3.37 16.94 16.31
N GLY A 106 4.07 16.41 15.31
CA GLY A 106 4.61 15.05 15.33
C GLY A 106 3.57 13.94 15.13
N VAL A 107 2.35 14.28 14.69
CA VAL A 107 1.24 13.33 14.51
C VAL A 107 0.78 13.34 13.06
N LEU A 108 0.47 12.16 12.52
CA LEU A 108 -0.15 12.01 11.21
C LEU A 108 -1.54 12.63 11.21
N MET A 109 -1.83 13.46 10.22
CA MET A 109 -3.13 14.10 10.08
C MET A 109 -4.12 13.19 9.33
N CYS A 110 -4.29 11.97 9.81
CA CYS A 110 -5.29 11.03 9.31
C CYS A 110 -6.59 11.17 10.08
N GLY A 111 -7.71 10.87 9.42
CA GLY A 111 -9.00 10.73 10.10
C GLY A 111 -8.99 9.56 11.08
N THR A 112 -9.91 9.56 12.03
CA THR A 112 -10.01 8.54 13.09
C THR A 112 -10.08 7.10 12.53
N TRP A 113 -10.83 6.90 11.47
CA TRP A 113 -11.04 5.59 10.83
C TRP A 113 -10.14 5.36 9.61
N GLN A 114 -9.20 6.26 9.36
CA GLN A 114 -8.34 6.23 8.18
C GLN A 114 -7.00 5.57 8.54
N GLN A 115 -6.85 4.30 8.18
CA GLN A 115 -5.60 3.57 8.35
C GLN A 115 -4.83 3.53 7.02
N ILE A 116 -3.52 3.53 7.11
CA ILE A 116 -2.63 3.44 5.96
C ILE A 116 -2.30 1.97 5.75
N VAL A 117 -2.57 1.46 4.54
CA VAL A 117 -2.46 0.03 4.27
C VAL A 117 -1.62 -0.27 3.04
N LEU A 118 -0.90 -1.40 3.13
CA LEU A 118 -0.27 -2.07 2.00
C LEU A 118 -1.20 -3.15 1.49
N ILE A 119 -1.40 -3.21 0.17
CA ILE A 119 -2.23 -4.21 -0.48
C ILE A 119 -1.34 -5.14 -1.29
N GLU A 120 -1.38 -6.43 -1.00
CA GLU A 120 -0.72 -7.45 -1.81
C GLU A 120 -1.62 -7.87 -2.96
N LEU A 121 -1.15 -7.71 -4.19
CA LEU A 121 -1.95 -8.01 -5.39
C LEU A 121 -1.33 -9.07 -6.28
N ASP A 122 -0.10 -9.53 -5.98
CA ASP A 122 0.54 -10.61 -6.72
C ASP A 122 -0.20 -11.94 -6.50
N VAL A 123 -0.30 -12.73 -7.55
CA VAL A 123 -0.93 -14.06 -7.48
C VAL A 123 -0.06 -15.06 -6.71
N ASN A 124 1.23 -14.79 -6.55
CA ASN A 124 2.15 -15.64 -5.84
C ASN A 124 2.23 -15.24 -4.36
N ALA A 125 2.30 -16.22 -3.49
CA ALA A 125 2.44 -16.00 -2.04
C ALA A 125 3.88 -15.69 -1.65
N GLY A 126 4.06 -15.16 -0.44
CA GLY A 126 5.39 -15.01 0.18
C GLY A 126 6.25 -13.91 -0.44
N ARG A 127 5.66 -12.83 -0.90
CA ARG A 127 6.40 -11.68 -1.44
C ARG A 127 6.96 -10.83 -0.32
N GLU A 128 8.18 -10.32 -0.54
CA GLU A 128 8.77 -9.30 0.30
C GLU A 128 8.58 -7.94 -0.37
N ARG A 129 7.94 -7.00 0.34
CA ARG A 129 7.58 -5.70 -0.18
C ARG A 129 8.41 -4.61 0.46
N THR A 130 9.04 -3.79 -0.36
CA THR A 130 9.88 -2.68 0.06
C THR A 130 9.08 -1.38 0.00
N ILE A 131 8.97 -0.68 1.13
CA ILE A 131 8.30 0.62 1.21
C ILE A 131 9.31 1.66 1.69
N VAL A 132 9.40 2.75 0.94
CA VAL A 132 10.27 3.88 1.25
C VAL A 132 9.45 4.98 1.90
N PHE A 133 9.81 5.36 3.13
CA PHE A 133 9.26 6.51 3.84
C PHE A 133 10.23 7.68 3.70
N THR A 134 9.75 8.80 3.20
CA THR A 134 10.51 10.05 3.15
C THR A 134 9.75 11.11 3.94
N ILE A 135 10.38 11.65 4.99
CA ILE A 135 9.75 12.61 5.88
C ILE A 135 10.50 13.94 5.77
N MET A 136 9.75 14.98 5.46
CA MET A 136 10.28 16.33 5.26
C MET A 136 9.51 17.31 6.13
N GLY A 137 10.23 18.25 6.73
CA GLY A 137 9.63 19.26 7.59
C GLY A 137 10.60 19.78 8.65
N LYS A 138 10.03 20.37 9.68
CA LYS A 138 10.76 21.00 10.80
C LYS A 138 10.50 20.27 12.11
#